data_ef3c4062de6465c645d60c2bd42e49a2
#
_entry.id   ef3c4062de6465c645d60c2bd42e49a2
#
_cell.length_a   1.000
_cell.length_b   1.000
_cell.length_c   1.000
_cell.angle_alpha   90.00
_cell.angle_beta   90.00
_cell.angle_gamma   90.00
#
_symmetry.space_group_name_H-M   'P 1'
#
loop_
_entity.id
_entity.type
_entity.pdbx_description
1 polymer ?
#
loop_
_entity_poly.entity_id
_entity_poly.type
_entity_poly.pdbx_seq_one_letter_code
_entity_poly.pdbx_strand_id
1 'polypeptide(L)'
;LGLGLDPQKTVFKIPVALEGVRACNLLRKKGLLVNVHLVYTLQQAYMAMHAGATYVCPLVGRLQDQGHDALGLVEQCVNAVDHYGYNTKIMFSSVRNSEHVRNALNIGVHTITIPLKVLKGLTENHFTTVGTQQFLRDTRLMTVKVKDAINNINPVVDAETKLKDAIVKMTGYGFGCVTVTQNGGSLVGVFTDGDLRRLLQAEGEHILDKKMSDISYKSAISIDANALLNDAVSLFKETRVDTILVTDEGKPVGMMDIQDLEKN
;
A
#
# COMPACT_ATOMS: atom_id res chain seq x y z
N LEU A 1 3.21 1.03 47.38
CA LEU A 1 4.54 1.01 47.00
C LEU A 1 5.36 -0.20 47.49
N GLY A 2 4.81 -1.03 48.38
CA GLY A 2 5.37 -2.36 48.70
C GLY A 2 5.36 -3.39 47.56
N LEU A 3 4.85 -3.01 46.38
CA LEU A 3 4.80 -3.82 45.14
C LEU A 3 5.98 -3.49 44.18
N GLY A 4 6.97 -2.69 44.58
CA GLY A 4 8.09 -2.31 43.72
C GLY A 4 7.74 -1.37 42.56
N LEU A 5 6.57 -0.71 42.60
CA LEU A 5 6.16 0.25 41.57
C LEU A 5 6.97 1.54 41.68
N ASP A 6 7.48 2.04 40.53
CA ASP A 6 8.14 3.33 40.43
C ASP A 6 7.09 4.47 40.53
N PRO A 7 7.14 5.31 41.57
CA PRO A 7 6.19 6.41 41.77
C PRO A 7 6.17 7.43 40.62
N GLN A 8 7.28 7.59 39.89
CA GLN A 8 7.40 8.53 38.77
C GLN A 8 6.83 7.98 37.47
N LYS A 9 6.61 6.65 37.39
CA LYS A 9 6.04 5.97 36.21
C LYS A 9 4.65 5.41 36.45
N THR A 10 4.14 5.51 37.69
CA THR A 10 2.84 4.94 38.07
C THR A 10 1.82 6.06 38.28
N VAL A 11 0.71 6.00 37.57
CA VAL A 11 -0.39 6.97 37.69
C VAL A 11 -1.60 6.30 38.34
N PHE A 12 -2.03 6.81 39.50
CA PHE A 12 -3.21 6.34 40.19
C PHE A 12 -4.48 6.93 39.56
N LYS A 13 -5.36 6.07 39.06
CA LYS A 13 -6.60 6.51 38.41
C LYS A 13 -7.76 6.43 39.39
N ILE A 14 -8.38 7.58 39.69
CA ILE A 14 -9.46 7.70 40.68
C ILE A 14 -10.67 8.45 40.11
N PRO A 15 -11.92 8.14 40.52
CA PRO A 15 -13.10 8.87 40.04
C PRO A 15 -13.19 10.27 40.64
N VAL A 16 -13.90 11.20 39.95
CA VAL A 16 -14.13 12.55 40.40
C VAL A 16 -15.33 12.62 41.36
N ALA A 17 -15.17 12.08 42.57
CA ALA A 17 -16.11 12.25 43.67
C ALA A 17 -15.46 13.12 44.74
N LEU A 18 -16.18 13.55 45.77
CA LEU A 18 -15.60 14.39 46.85
C LEU A 18 -14.41 13.66 47.52
N GLU A 19 -14.57 12.38 47.80
CA GLU A 19 -13.52 11.52 48.35
C GLU A 19 -12.37 11.33 47.39
N GLY A 20 -12.66 11.24 46.09
CA GLY A 20 -11.64 11.16 45.02
C GLY A 20 -10.82 12.43 44.91
N VAL A 21 -11.44 13.62 45.01
CA VAL A 21 -10.72 14.92 45.02
C VAL A 21 -9.84 15.03 46.25
N ARG A 22 -10.32 14.65 47.44
CA ARG A 22 -9.52 14.55 48.66
C ARG A 22 -8.33 13.62 48.55
N ALA A 23 -8.59 12.40 48.00
CA ALA A 23 -7.55 11.40 47.77
C ALA A 23 -6.51 11.93 46.77
N CYS A 24 -6.92 12.62 45.72
CA CYS A 24 -6.03 13.26 44.75
C CYS A 24 -5.06 14.21 45.48
N ASN A 25 -5.56 15.14 46.28
CA ASN A 25 -4.73 16.07 47.04
C ASN A 25 -3.73 15.35 47.94
N LEU A 26 -4.17 14.34 48.70
CA LEU A 26 -3.29 13.57 49.60
C LEU A 26 -2.20 12.80 48.84
N LEU A 27 -2.54 12.17 47.71
CA LEU A 27 -1.58 11.41 46.86
C LEU A 27 -0.56 12.38 46.24
N ARG A 28 -1.02 13.53 45.75
CA ARG A 28 -0.16 14.55 45.15
C ARG A 28 0.84 15.13 46.18
N LYS A 29 0.40 15.36 47.41
CA LYS A 29 1.30 15.77 48.52
C LYS A 29 2.39 14.73 48.81
N LYS A 30 2.15 13.47 48.49
CA LYS A 30 3.13 12.36 48.57
C LYS A 30 3.99 12.22 47.33
N GLY A 31 3.89 13.09 46.33
CA GLY A 31 4.63 13.05 45.08
C GLY A 31 4.13 12.03 44.06
N LEU A 32 2.96 11.44 44.30
CA LEU A 32 2.39 10.41 43.39
C LEU A 32 1.61 11.04 42.24
N LEU A 33 1.68 10.45 41.07
CA LEU A 33 0.93 10.89 39.89
C LEU A 33 -0.54 10.41 39.94
N VAL A 34 -1.48 11.32 39.65
CA VAL A 34 -2.91 11.04 39.77
C VAL A 34 -3.65 11.41 38.47
N ASN A 35 -4.47 10.51 37.96
CA ASN A 35 -5.44 10.73 36.88
C ASN A 35 -6.85 10.74 37.48
N VAL A 36 -7.52 11.88 37.50
CA VAL A 36 -8.93 11.98 37.90
C VAL A 36 -9.80 11.81 36.69
N HIS A 37 -10.61 10.75 36.72
CA HIS A 37 -11.47 10.34 35.60
C HIS A 37 -12.96 10.41 35.94
N LEU A 38 -13.83 10.03 34.98
CA LEU A 38 -15.29 10.18 35.05
C LEU A 38 -15.71 11.65 35.18
N VAL A 39 -14.98 12.52 34.50
CA VAL A 39 -15.27 13.95 34.46
C VAL A 39 -16.29 14.21 33.35
N TYR A 40 -17.40 14.86 33.72
CA TYR A 40 -18.53 15.17 32.85
C TYR A 40 -18.94 16.64 32.87
N THR A 41 -18.35 17.44 33.79
CA THR A 41 -18.61 18.90 33.91
C THR A 41 -17.34 19.68 34.14
N LEU A 42 -17.36 20.98 33.76
CA LEU A 42 -16.24 21.85 33.99
C LEU A 42 -15.93 22.03 35.52
N GLN A 43 -16.98 22.07 36.36
CA GLN A 43 -16.81 22.17 37.80
C GLN A 43 -16.06 20.97 38.38
N GLN A 44 -16.38 19.76 37.92
CA GLN A 44 -15.64 18.55 38.31
C GLN A 44 -14.17 18.63 37.87
N ALA A 45 -13.92 19.05 36.61
CA ALA A 45 -12.58 19.24 36.09
C ALA A 45 -11.80 20.27 36.93
N TYR A 46 -12.39 21.40 37.20
CA TYR A 46 -11.79 22.47 38.02
C TYR A 46 -11.40 21.99 39.42
N MET A 47 -12.29 21.28 40.12
CA MET A 47 -11.99 20.71 41.44
C MET A 47 -10.82 19.73 41.42
N ALA A 48 -10.73 18.91 40.36
CA ALA A 48 -9.63 17.99 40.20
C ALA A 48 -8.30 18.70 39.90
N MET A 49 -8.32 19.75 39.05
CA MET A 49 -7.15 20.63 38.77
C MET A 49 -6.67 21.30 40.03
N HIS A 50 -7.58 21.88 40.78
CA HIS A 50 -7.25 22.59 42.06
C HIS A 50 -6.70 21.64 43.12
N ALA A 51 -7.11 20.36 43.15
CA ALA A 51 -6.53 19.32 43.98
C ALA A 51 -5.13 18.86 43.52
N GLY A 52 -4.62 19.39 42.40
CA GLY A 52 -3.30 19.12 41.87
C GLY A 52 -3.23 17.84 40.99
N ALA A 53 -4.34 17.39 40.43
CA ALA A 53 -4.36 16.23 39.52
C ALA A 53 -3.31 16.36 38.41
N THR A 54 -2.56 15.28 38.16
CA THR A 54 -1.61 15.23 37.02
C THR A 54 -2.36 15.20 35.70
N TYR A 55 -3.43 14.40 35.65
CA TYR A 55 -4.32 14.31 34.50
C TYR A 55 -5.78 14.49 34.94
N VAL A 56 -6.56 15.17 34.11
CA VAL A 56 -8.00 15.28 34.22
C VAL A 56 -8.60 14.68 32.93
N CYS A 57 -9.56 13.77 33.09
CA CYS A 57 -9.97 12.86 32.02
C CYS A 57 -11.48 12.98 31.72
N PRO A 58 -11.91 13.97 30.89
CA PRO A 58 -13.28 14.04 30.38
C PRO A 58 -13.61 12.82 29.50
N LEU A 59 -14.83 12.28 29.63
CA LEU A 59 -15.26 11.10 28.90
C LEU A 59 -16.13 11.48 27.68
N VAL A 60 -15.48 11.95 26.62
CA VAL A 60 -16.12 12.55 25.46
C VAL A 60 -17.16 11.62 24.79
N GLY A 61 -16.78 10.40 24.43
CA GLY A 61 -17.71 9.48 23.77
C GLY A 61 -18.96 9.21 24.61
N ARG A 62 -18.85 9.11 25.96
CA ARG A 62 -20.02 8.92 26.84
C ARG A 62 -20.92 10.14 26.92
N LEU A 63 -20.34 11.35 26.91
CA LEU A 63 -21.12 12.58 26.88
C LEU A 63 -21.88 12.73 25.58
N GLN A 64 -21.23 12.41 24.44
CA GLN A 64 -21.90 12.42 23.13
C GLN A 64 -22.99 11.36 22.99
N ASP A 65 -22.79 10.17 23.57
CA ASP A 65 -23.83 9.13 23.63
C ASP A 65 -25.12 9.65 24.33
N GLN A 66 -24.99 10.66 25.18
CA GLN A 66 -26.10 11.31 25.91
C GLN A 66 -26.56 12.62 25.27
N GLY A 67 -26.00 13.01 24.11
CA GLY A 67 -26.37 14.24 23.39
C GLY A 67 -25.78 15.53 23.98
N HIS A 68 -24.78 15.45 24.85
CA HIS A 68 -24.15 16.64 25.43
C HIS A 68 -23.01 17.17 24.54
N ASP A 69 -22.75 18.48 24.65
CA ASP A 69 -21.59 19.11 24.03
C ASP A 69 -20.29 18.72 24.73
N ALA A 70 -19.77 17.58 24.36
CA ALA A 70 -18.54 17.04 24.95
C ALA A 70 -17.29 17.77 24.49
N LEU A 71 -17.26 18.29 23.25
CA LEU A 71 -16.11 18.98 22.70
C LEU A 71 -15.94 20.36 23.34
N GLY A 72 -17.04 21.10 23.50
CA GLY A 72 -17.05 22.37 24.23
C GLY A 72 -16.59 22.21 25.69
N LEU A 73 -16.97 21.10 26.37
CA LEU A 73 -16.44 20.80 27.69
C LEU A 73 -14.93 20.62 27.71
N VAL A 74 -14.37 19.87 26.75
CA VAL A 74 -12.92 19.64 26.69
C VAL A 74 -12.17 20.93 26.42
N GLU A 75 -12.67 21.75 25.49
CA GLU A 75 -12.11 23.08 25.20
C GLU A 75 -12.12 23.98 26.44
N GLN A 76 -13.22 24.03 27.18
CA GLN A 76 -13.31 24.74 28.44
C GLN A 76 -12.30 24.24 29.49
N CYS A 77 -12.07 22.93 29.54
CA CYS A 77 -11.07 22.32 30.42
C CYS A 77 -9.64 22.76 30.05
N VAL A 78 -9.30 22.75 28.73
CA VAL A 78 -7.98 23.22 28.25
C VAL A 78 -7.80 24.69 28.58
N ASN A 79 -8.79 25.54 28.26
CA ASN A 79 -8.76 26.97 28.56
C ASN A 79 -8.63 27.26 30.07
N ALA A 80 -9.25 26.44 30.93
CA ALA A 80 -9.14 26.60 32.37
C ALA A 80 -7.72 26.27 32.89
N VAL A 81 -7.05 25.27 32.30
CA VAL A 81 -5.64 24.97 32.63
C VAL A 81 -4.78 26.21 32.37
N ASP A 82 -4.91 26.80 31.19
CA ASP A 82 -4.11 27.93 30.76
C ASP A 82 -4.46 29.21 31.58
N HIS A 83 -5.76 29.47 31.75
CA HIS A 83 -6.25 30.67 32.44
C HIS A 83 -5.82 30.72 33.91
N TYR A 84 -5.87 29.60 34.61
CA TYR A 84 -5.50 29.53 36.04
C TYR A 84 -4.05 29.08 36.29
N GLY A 85 -3.29 28.79 35.24
CA GLY A 85 -1.90 28.33 35.31
C GLY A 85 -1.74 26.98 36.02
N TYR A 86 -2.67 26.05 35.83
CA TYR A 86 -2.59 24.73 36.41
C TYR A 86 -1.55 23.87 35.73
N ASN A 87 -0.78 23.10 36.48
CA ASN A 87 0.17 22.13 35.96
C ASN A 87 -0.51 20.74 35.68
N THR A 88 -1.74 20.78 35.25
CA THR A 88 -2.59 19.62 34.96
C THR A 88 -2.64 19.36 33.45
N LYS A 89 -2.65 18.12 33.04
CA LYS A 89 -2.79 17.73 31.64
C LYS A 89 -4.21 17.21 31.37
N ILE A 90 -4.87 17.74 30.34
CA ILE A 90 -6.20 17.25 29.89
C ILE A 90 -6.02 16.04 29.05
N MET A 91 -6.73 14.97 29.41
CA MET A 91 -6.72 13.67 28.72
C MET A 91 -8.06 13.43 28.04
N PHE A 92 -8.10 13.54 26.71
CA PHE A 92 -9.28 13.23 25.92
C PHE A 92 -9.54 11.71 25.94
N SER A 93 -10.68 11.29 26.42
CA SER A 93 -10.98 9.89 26.65
C SER A 93 -12.33 9.44 26.11
N SER A 94 -12.54 8.11 26.09
CA SER A 94 -13.72 7.50 25.49
C SER A 94 -13.80 7.73 23.98
N VAL A 95 -12.65 7.71 23.30
CA VAL A 95 -12.53 7.82 21.83
C VAL A 95 -13.24 6.66 21.15
N ARG A 96 -14.05 6.95 20.13
CA ARG A 96 -14.84 5.97 19.38
C ARG A 96 -14.38 5.82 17.93
N ASN A 97 -13.83 6.88 17.33
CA ASN A 97 -13.49 6.96 15.92
C ASN A 97 -12.33 7.94 15.68
N SER A 98 -11.86 8.03 14.44
CA SER A 98 -10.78 8.92 14.02
C SER A 98 -11.16 10.42 14.11
N GLU A 99 -12.45 10.74 13.99
CA GLU A 99 -12.92 12.11 14.13
C GLU A 99 -12.72 12.64 15.56
N HIS A 100 -12.95 11.81 16.59
CA HIS A 100 -12.62 12.17 17.97
C HIS A 100 -11.12 12.51 18.12
N VAL A 101 -10.24 11.77 17.46
CA VAL A 101 -8.80 12.05 17.50
C VAL A 101 -8.49 13.38 16.82
N ARG A 102 -9.07 13.65 15.64
CA ARG A 102 -8.94 14.95 14.96
C ARG A 102 -9.43 16.11 15.81
N ASN A 103 -10.59 15.97 16.44
CA ASN A 103 -11.14 17.00 17.33
C ASN A 103 -10.27 17.25 18.56
N ALA A 104 -9.71 16.20 19.16
CA ALA A 104 -8.77 16.31 20.26
C ALA A 104 -7.50 17.06 19.87
N LEU A 105 -6.97 16.82 18.66
CA LEU A 105 -5.81 17.55 18.12
C LEU A 105 -6.15 19.03 17.87
N ASN A 106 -7.32 19.31 17.30
CA ASN A 106 -7.76 20.68 17.03
C ASN A 106 -7.95 21.50 18.32
N ILE A 107 -8.48 20.89 19.37
CA ILE A 107 -8.65 21.53 20.70
C ILE A 107 -7.31 21.74 21.41
N GLY A 108 -6.28 20.98 21.07
CA GLY A 108 -4.95 21.07 21.69
C GLY A 108 -4.87 20.38 23.05
N VAL A 109 -5.54 19.23 23.20
CA VAL A 109 -5.42 18.43 24.44
C VAL A 109 -4.02 17.88 24.63
N HIS A 110 -3.62 17.63 25.87
CA HIS A 110 -2.28 17.18 26.20
C HIS A 110 -2.06 15.68 25.93
N THR A 111 -3.10 14.86 26.08
CA THR A 111 -3.04 13.39 25.91
C THR A 111 -4.39 12.85 25.45
N ILE A 112 -4.35 11.67 24.80
CA ILE A 112 -5.54 10.99 24.29
C ILE A 112 -5.45 9.51 24.64
N THR A 113 -6.57 8.90 25.05
CA THR A 113 -6.67 7.44 25.13
C THR A 113 -7.34 6.91 23.87
N ILE A 114 -6.63 6.14 23.07
CA ILE A 114 -7.10 5.68 21.76
C ILE A 114 -7.24 4.14 21.77
N PRO A 115 -8.41 3.59 21.42
CA PRO A 115 -8.54 2.15 21.19
C PRO A 115 -7.67 1.69 20.03
N LEU A 116 -7.06 0.50 20.13
CA LEU A 116 -6.17 -0.04 19.10
C LEU A 116 -6.80 -0.05 17.70
N LYS A 117 -8.10 -0.37 17.61
CA LYS A 117 -8.84 -0.35 16.33
C LYS A 117 -8.82 1.05 15.68
N VAL A 118 -9.05 2.09 16.48
CA VAL A 118 -9.01 3.49 15.98
C VAL A 118 -7.59 3.88 15.60
N LEU A 119 -6.60 3.54 16.45
CA LEU A 119 -5.20 3.85 16.21
C LEU A 119 -4.70 3.27 14.87
N LYS A 120 -5.03 2.00 14.59
CA LYS A 120 -4.67 1.36 13.30
C LYS A 120 -5.25 2.08 12.09
N GLY A 121 -6.48 2.60 12.21
CA GLY A 121 -7.15 3.32 11.12
C GLY A 121 -6.68 4.78 10.92
N LEU A 122 -5.84 5.34 11.78
CA LEU A 122 -5.44 6.76 11.66
C LEU A 122 -4.56 7.05 10.43
N THR A 123 -3.83 6.06 9.95
CA THR A 123 -2.97 6.17 8.76
C THR A 123 -3.63 5.64 7.49
N GLU A 124 -4.80 5.03 7.60
CA GLU A 124 -5.53 4.50 6.44
C GLU A 124 -6.17 5.63 5.65
N ASN A 125 -5.78 5.75 4.37
CA ASN A 125 -6.36 6.71 3.44
C ASN A 125 -6.30 6.13 2.03
N HIS A 126 -7.44 6.18 1.32
CA HIS A 126 -7.55 5.67 -0.04
C HIS A 126 -6.53 6.32 -0.99
N PHE A 127 -6.38 7.64 -0.94
CA PHE A 127 -5.44 8.35 -1.81
C PHE A 127 -3.98 8.00 -1.50
N THR A 128 -3.64 7.78 -0.22
CA THR A 128 -2.31 7.31 0.17
C THR A 128 -2.03 5.93 -0.42
N THR A 129 -3.00 5.01 -0.35
CA THR A 129 -2.86 3.67 -0.92
C THR A 129 -2.66 3.73 -2.43
N VAL A 130 -3.52 4.47 -3.15
CA VAL A 130 -3.41 4.65 -4.61
C VAL A 130 -2.07 5.29 -4.98
N GLY A 131 -1.67 6.35 -4.28
CA GLY A 131 -0.38 7.01 -4.52
C GLY A 131 0.82 6.11 -4.28
N THR A 132 0.78 5.29 -3.22
CA THR A 132 1.83 4.32 -2.93
C THR A 132 1.92 3.24 -4.02
N GLN A 133 0.78 2.71 -4.47
CA GLN A 133 0.74 1.73 -5.57
C GLN A 133 1.28 2.31 -6.87
N GLN A 134 0.91 3.56 -7.20
CA GLN A 134 1.43 4.26 -8.37
C GLN A 134 2.95 4.45 -8.26
N PHE A 135 3.44 4.91 -7.11
CA PHE A 135 4.87 5.08 -6.87
C PHE A 135 5.66 3.77 -7.02
N LEU A 136 5.14 2.66 -6.49
CA LEU A 136 5.77 1.35 -6.63
C LEU A 136 5.80 0.90 -8.10
N ARG A 137 4.71 1.10 -8.86
CA ARG A 137 4.64 0.80 -10.28
C ARG A 137 5.68 1.62 -11.07
N ASP A 138 5.71 2.93 -10.87
CA ASP A 138 6.63 3.82 -11.57
C ASP A 138 8.09 3.49 -11.25
N THR A 139 8.39 3.20 -9.98
CA THR A 139 9.73 2.78 -9.55
C THR A 139 10.13 1.47 -10.23
N ARG A 140 9.22 0.48 -10.29
CA ARG A 140 9.47 -0.79 -10.97
C ARG A 140 9.79 -0.60 -12.44
N LEU A 141 9.01 0.22 -13.15
CA LEU A 141 9.26 0.52 -14.56
C LEU A 141 10.62 1.17 -14.82
N MET A 142 11.11 1.97 -13.88
CA MET A 142 12.37 2.71 -13.98
C MET A 142 13.59 1.93 -13.48
N THR A 143 13.43 0.82 -12.78
CA THR A 143 14.55 0.11 -12.13
C THR A 143 14.70 -1.34 -12.55
N VAL A 144 13.60 -1.99 -12.95
CA VAL A 144 13.61 -3.41 -13.33
C VAL A 144 13.94 -3.56 -14.81
N LYS A 145 14.85 -4.47 -15.11
CA LYS A 145 15.21 -4.82 -16.48
C LYS A 145 14.20 -5.81 -17.06
N VAL A 146 14.06 -5.76 -18.38
CA VAL A 146 13.16 -6.65 -19.13
C VAL A 146 13.42 -8.13 -18.81
N LYS A 147 14.69 -8.56 -18.78
CA LYS A 147 15.08 -9.94 -18.47
C LYS A 147 14.62 -10.45 -17.10
N ASP A 148 14.46 -9.54 -16.12
CA ASP A 148 14.08 -9.88 -14.75
C ASP A 148 12.54 -9.96 -14.58
N ALA A 149 11.80 -9.53 -15.61
CA ALA A 149 10.33 -9.50 -15.61
C ALA A 149 9.69 -10.56 -16.51
N ILE A 150 10.45 -11.17 -17.40
CA ILE A 150 9.94 -12.20 -18.33
C ILE A 150 10.09 -13.60 -17.73
N ASN A 151 9.19 -14.49 -18.14
CA ASN A 151 9.45 -15.92 -18.03
C ASN A 151 10.42 -16.32 -19.14
N ASN A 152 11.46 -17.11 -18.84
CA ASN A 152 12.44 -17.62 -19.81
C ASN A 152 11.82 -18.64 -20.80
N ILE A 153 10.58 -18.41 -21.20
CA ILE A 153 9.84 -19.24 -22.16
C ILE A 153 10.00 -18.59 -23.52
N ASN A 154 10.73 -19.24 -24.40
CA ASN A 154 10.94 -18.78 -25.76
C ASN A 154 10.63 -19.92 -26.74
N PRO A 155 9.46 -19.90 -27.39
CA PRO A 155 9.14 -20.87 -28.43
C PRO A 155 9.96 -20.57 -29.70
N VAL A 156 11.17 -21.12 -29.79
CA VAL A 156 12.09 -20.95 -30.92
C VAL A 156 11.98 -22.17 -31.85
N VAL A 157 11.90 -21.95 -33.14
CA VAL A 157 12.01 -22.95 -34.19
C VAL A 157 13.12 -22.60 -35.18
N ASP A 158 13.79 -23.59 -35.74
CA ASP A 158 14.75 -23.35 -36.82
C ASP A 158 14.03 -23.13 -38.15
N ALA A 159 14.63 -22.35 -39.05
CA ALA A 159 14.10 -22.07 -40.39
C ALA A 159 13.85 -23.33 -41.21
N GLU A 160 14.53 -24.45 -40.91
CA GLU A 160 14.32 -25.73 -41.53
C GLU A 160 13.15 -26.55 -40.96
N THR A 161 12.54 -26.06 -39.86
CA THR A 161 11.37 -26.72 -39.23
C THR A 161 10.15 -26.62 -40.13
N LYS A 162 9.34 -27.70 -40.24
CA LYS A 162 8.09 -27.65 -40.95
C LYS A 162 7.04 -26.82 -40.23
N LEU A 163 6.15 -26.13 -40.97
CA LEU A 163 5.11 -25.27 -40.42
C LEU A 163 4.21 -26.00 -39.41
N LYS A 164 3.81 -27.26 -39.71
CA LYS A 164 3.01 -28.06 -38.78
C LYS A 164 3.67 -28.25 -37.40
N ASP A 165 4.99 -28.44 -37.36
CA ASP A 165 5.74 -28.64 -36.12
C ASP A 165 5.91 -27.30 -35.37
N ALA A 166 6.05 -26.20 -36.11
CA ALA A 166 6.05 -24.85 -35.55
C ALA A 166 4.70 -24.52 -34.89
N ILE A 167 3.57 -24.88 -35.50
CA ILE A 167 2.22 -24.68 -34.94
C ILE A 167 2.04 -25.45 -33.63
N VAL A 168 2.49 -26.72 -33.60
CA VAL A 168 2.43 -27.53 -32.36
C VAL A 168 3.20 -26.84 -31.23
N LYS A 169 4.39 -26.36 -31.55
CA LYS A 169 5.21 -25.62 -30.57
C LYS A 169 4.56 -24.32 -30.13
N MET A 170 4.02 -23.54 -31.04
CA MET A 170 3.31 -22.30 -30.80
C MET A 170 2.12 -22.49 -29.83
N THR A 171 1.31 -23.53 -30.10
CA THR A 171 0.16 -23.90 -29.28
C THR A 171 0.59 -24.39 -27.88
N GLY A 172 1.65 -25.21 -27.84
CA GLY A 172 2.17 -25.78 -26.58
C GLY A 172 2.67 -24.72 -25.56
N TYR A 173 3.16 -23.62 -26.05
CA TYR A 173 3.63 -22.52 -25.20
C TYR A 173 2.58 -21.41 -24.93
N GLY A 174 1.48 -21.38 -25.68
CA GLY A 174 0.36 -20.46 -25.46
C GLY A 174 0.60 -18.99 -25.82
N PHE A 175 1.68 -18.67 -26.54
CA PHE A 175 2.00 -17.28 -26.92
C PHE A 175 1.36 -16.83 -28.24
N GLY A 176 0.70 -17.73 -28.97
CA GLY A 176 0.17 -17.42 -30.31
C GLY A 176 1.23 -17.02 -31.34
N CYS A 177 2.51 -17.25 -31.05
CA CYS A 177 3.64 -17.01 -31.98
C CYS A 177 4.84 -17.88 -31.65
N VAL A 178 5.76 -18.00 -32.63
CA VAL A 178 7.08 -18.63 -32.49
C VAL A 178 8.16 -17.75 -33.08
N THR A 179 9.32 -17.75 -32.45
CA THR A 179 10.55 -17.12 -32.97
C THR A 179 11.21 -18.04 -33.97
N VAL A 180 11.54 -17.51 -35.13
CA VAL A 180 12.27 -18.25 -36.18
C VAL A 180 13.73 -17.85 -36.16
N THR A 181 14.61 -18.85 -36.08
CA THR A 181 16.08 -18.67 -36.10
C THR A 181 16.72 -19.47 -37.19
N GLN A 182 17.95 -19.11 -37.55
CA GLN A 182 18.81 -19.86 -38.49
C GLN A 182 20.27 -19.85 -38.04
N ASN A 183 21.07 -20.72 -38.64
CA ASN A 183 22.54 -20.70 -38.48
C ASN A 183 23.04 -20.63 -37.04
N GLY A 184 22.49 -21.47 -36.14
CA GLY A 184 22.94 -21.52 -34.74
C GLY A 184 22.35 -20.45 -33.82
N GLY A 185 21.18 -19.90 -34.15
CA GLY A 185 20.39 -19.06 -33.25
C GLY A 185 20.25 -17.60 -33.65
N SER A 186 20.71 -17.21 -34.85
CA SER A 186 20.46 -15.88 -35.38
C SER A 186 18.98 -15.67 -35.65
N LEU A 187 18.41 -14.58 -35.15
CA LEU A 187 17.01 -14.21 -35.32
C LEU A 187 16.71 -13.92 -36.80
N VAL A 188 15.68 -14.57 -37.34
CA VAL A 188 15.15 -14.31 -38.68
C VAL A 188 13.83 -13.55 -38.64
N GLY A 189 12.94 -13.90 -37.71
CA GLY A 189 11.65 -13.25 -37.56
C GLY A 189 10.74 -13.92 -36.56
N VAL A 190 9.49 -13.47 -36.52
CA VAL A 190 8.42 -14.06 -35.69
C VAL A 190 7.27 -14.45 -36.59
N PHE A 191 6.75 -15.66 -36.39
CA PHE A 191 5.58 -16.17 -37.05
C PHE A 191 4.42 -16.26 -36.06
N THR A 192 3.26 -15.71 -36.41
CA THR A 192 2.12 -15.57 -35.53
C THR A 192 0.88 -16.30 -36.00
N ASP A 193 -0.13 -16.52 -35.13
CA ASP A 193 -1.45 -17.03 -35.50
C ASP A 193 -2.11 -16.23 -36.63
N GLY A 194 -1.89 -14.91 -36.65
CA GLY A 194 -2.38 -14.07 -37.73
C GLY A 194 -1.71 -14.34 -39.06
N ASP A 195 -0.41 -14.70 -39.07
CA ASP A 195 0.32 -15.09 -40.29
C ASP A 195 -0.17 -16.45 -40.77
N LEU A 196 -0.37 -17.41 -39.85
CA LEU A 196 -0.93 -18.73 -40.17
C LEU A 196 -2.30 -18.62 -40.85
N ARG A 197 -3.21 -17.82 -40.29
CA ARG A 197 -4.55 -17.66 -40.88
C ARG A 197 -4.50 -17.05 -42.28
N ARG A 198 -3.63 -16.06 -42.50
CA ARG A 198 -3.45 -15.45 -43.83
C ARG A 198 -2.88 -16.44 -44.83
N LEU A 199 -1.89 -17.24 -44.44
CA LEU A 199 -1.30 -18.25 -45.30
C LEU A 199 -2.29 -19.35 -45.67
N LEU A 200 -3.04 -19.89 -44.69
CA LEU A 200 -4.07 -20.90 -44.94
C LEU A 200 -5.18 -20.36 -45.87
N GLN A 201 -5.56 -19.10 -45.71
CA GLN A 201 -6.55 -18.47 -46.58
C GLN A 201 -6.05 -18.28 -48.02
N ALA A 202 -4.76 -17.99 -48.20
CA ALA A 202 -4.17 -17.71 -49.51
C ALA A 202 -3.78 -19.00 -50.28
N GLU A 203 -3.25 -19.99 -49.58
CA GLU A 203 -2.61 -21.16 -50.23
C GLU A 203 -3.24 -22.52 -49.85
N GLY A 204 -4.13 -22.59 -48.87
CA GLY A 204 -4.77 -23.81 -48.41
C GLY A 204 -3.89 -24.69 -47.50
N GLU A 205 -4.34 -25.93 -47.23
CA GLU A 205 -3.73 -26.81 -46.21
C GLU A 205 -2.36 -27.38 -46.59
N HIS A 206 -2.00 -27.42 -47.88
CA HIS A 206 -0.72 -27.97 -48.33
C HIS A 206 0.51 -27.17 -47.83
N ILE A 207 0.32 -25.97 -47.26
CA ILE A 207 1.39 -25.21 -46.67
C ILE A 207 1.97 -25.87 -45.41
N LEU A 208 1.24 -26.74 -44.73
CA LEU A 208 1.65 -27.38 -43.49
C LEU A 208 2.96 -28.18 -43.58
N ASP A 209 3.30 -28.68 -44.76
CA ASP A 209 4.54 -29.38 -45.01
C ASP A 209 5.68 -28.50 -45.50
N LYS A 210 5.46 -27.21 -45.77
CA LYS A 210 6.51 -26.25 -46.12
C LYS A 210 7.43 -26.01 -44.91
N LYS A 211 8.68 -25.66 -45.16
CA LYS A 211 9.63 -25.22 -44.17
C LYS A 211 9.37 -23.75 -43.79
N MET A 212 9.77 -23.36 -42.59
CA MET A 212 9.69 -21.96 -42.16
C MET A 212 10.51 -21.06 -43.08
N SER A 213 11.64 -21.52 -43.64
CA SER A 213 12.43 -20.79 -44.65
C SER A 213 11.65 -20.43 -45.92
N ASP A 214 10.61 -21.21 -46.28
CA ASP A 214 9.81 -21.03 -47.50
C ASP A 214 8.60 -20.11 -47.27
N ILE A 215 8.44 -19.58 -46.07
CA ILE A 215 7.31 -18.77 -45.65
C ILE A 215 7.75 -17.34 -45.39
N SER A 216 6.93 -16.36 -45.84
CA SER A 216 7.15 -14.97 -45.54
C SER A 216 6.54 -14.64 -44.17
N TYR A 217 7.32 -14.04 -43.29
CA TYR A 217 6.90 -13.54 -41.99
C TYR A 217 7.51 -12.15 -41.70
N LYS A 218 6.93 -11.46 -40.72
CA LYS A 218 7.36 -10.09 -40.40
C LYS A 218 8.65 -10.09 -39.61
N SER A 219 9.42 -9.00 -39.75
CA SER A 219 10.51 -8.71 -38.83
C SER A 219 10.00 -8.66 -37.40
N ALA A 220 10.75 -9.26 -36.50
CA ALA A 220 10.39 -9.26 -35.08
C ALA A 220 10.50 -7.84 -34.49
N ILE A 221 9.46 -7.43 -33.76
CA ILE A 221 9.58 -6.31 -32.85
C ILE A 221 10.28 -6.84 -31.60
N SER A 222 11.45 -6.29 -31.30
CA SER A 222 12.29 -6.79 -30.22
C SER A 222 12.80 -5.68 -29.31
N ILE A 223 13.11 -6.06 -28.07
CA ILE A 223 13.74 -5.22 -27.07
C ILE A 223 14.96 -5.94 -26.49
N ASP A 224 15.98 -5.16 -26.08
CA ASP A 224 17.14 -5.71 -25.38
C ASP A 224 16.76 -6.20 -23.98
N ALA A 225 17.31 -7.34 -23.59
CA ALA A 225 17.07 -7.95 -22.27
C ALA A 225 17.52 -7.06 -21.11
N ASN A 226 18.49 -6.18 -21.32
CA ASN A 226 19.00 -5.24 -20.33
C ASN A 226 18.30 -3.86 -20.35
N ALA A 227 17.37 -3.63 -21.30
CA ALA A 227 16.53 -2.44 -21.32
C ALA A 227 15.63 -2.39 -20.06
N LEU A 228 15.16 -1.22 -19.69
CA LEU A 228 14.22 -1.05 -18.56
C LEU A 228 12.77 -1.38 -18.99
N LEU A 229 11.94 -1.74 -18.04
CA LEU A 229 10.53 -1.98 -18.32
C LEU A 229 9.83 -0.76 -18.91
N ASN A 230 10.27 0.45 -18.58
CA ASN A 230 9.73 1.68 -19.16
C ASN A 230 9.95 1.77 -20.69
N ASP A 231 11.07 1.24 -21.18
CA ASP A 231 11.34 1.17 -22.61
C ASP A 231 10.40 0.18 -23.29
N ALA A 232 10.10 -0.95 -22.61
CA ALA A 232 9.11 -1.90 -23.09
C ALA A 232 7.71 -1.29 -23.16
N VAL A 233 7.30 -0.51 -22.15
CA VAL A 233 6.01 0.23 -22.17
C VAL A 233 5.93 1.17 -23.37
N SER A 234 7.00 1.88 -23.66
CA SER A 234 7.06 2.78 -24.82
C SER A 234 6.93 2.02 -26.14
N LEU A 235 7.66 0.90 -26.25
CA LEU A 235 7.62 0.04 -27.44
C LEU A 235 6.23 -0.56 -27.69
N PHE A 236 5.55 -1.06 -26.65
CA PHE A 236 4.17 -1.56 -26.77
C PHE A 236 3.20 -0.47 -27.24
N LYS A 237 3.32 0.76 -26.71
CA LYS A 237 2.46 1.90 -27.12
C LYS A 237 2.66 2.29 -28.58
N GLU A 238 3.91 2.30 -29.04
CA GLU A 238 4.27 2.70 -30.39
C GLU A 238 3.85 1.67 -31.42
N THR A 239 4.09 0.38 -31.12
CA THR A 239 3.91 -0.72 -32.08
C THR A 239 2.52 -1.34 -32.04
N ARG A 240 1.78 -1.15 -30.95
CA ARG A 240 0.43 -1.71 -30.72
C ARG A 240 0.37 -3.23 -30.88
N VAL A 241 1.40 -3.92 -30.45
CA VAL A 241 1.44 -5.38 -30.35
C VAL A 241 1.24 -5.82 -28.91
N ASP A 242 0.76 -7.03 -28.71
CA ASP A 242 0.54 -7.60 -27.38
C ASP A 242 1.78 -8.33 -26.84
N THR A 243 2.67 -8.78 -27.75
CA THR A 243 3.88 -9.53 -27.41
C THR A 243 5.07 -8.99 -28.17
N ILE A 244 6.21 -8.80 -27.49
CA ILE A 244 7.50 -8.42 -28.07
C ILE A 244 8.55 -9.49 -27.78
N LEU A 245 9.52 -9.61 -28.69
CA LEU A 245 10.64 -10.51 -28.51
C LEU A 245 11.71 -9.86 -27.64
N VAL A 246 12.26 -10.63 -26.71
CA VAL A 246 13.39 -10.19 -25.90
C VAL A 246 14.68 -10.80 -26.45
N THR A 247 15.66 -9.96 -26.71
CA THR A 247 16.95 -10.37 -27.27
C THR A 247 18.10 -10.01 -26.34
N ASP A 248 19.13 -10.85 -26.30
CA ASP A 248 20.41 -10.57 -25.66
C ASP A 248 21.53 -10.83 -26.68
N GLU A 249 22.38 -9.83 -26.91
CA GLU A 249 23.40 -9.87 -27.96
C GLU A 249 22.86 -10.34 -29.33
N GLY A 250 21.65 -9.91 -29.68
CA GLY A 250 20.98 -10.26 -30.94
C GLY A 250 20.40 -11.67 -31.02
N LYS A 251 20.45 -12.45 -29.94
CA LYS A 251 19.84 -13.77 -29.84
C LYS A 251 18.51 -13.68 -29.07
N PRO A 252 17.48 -14.41 -29.51
CA PRO A 252 16.20 -14.43 -28.80
C PRO A 252 16.33 -15.22 -27.48
N VAL A 253 16.07 -14.56 -26.35
CA VAL A 253 16.17 -15.14 -25.01
C VAL A 253 14.81 -15.33 -24.32
N GLY A 254 13.76 -14.69 -24.81
CA GLY A 254 12.42 -14.79 -24.25
C GLY A 254 11.39 -14.00 -25.01
N MET A 255 10.17 -14.03 -24.54
CA MET A 255 9.07 -13.18 -24.98
C MET A 255 8.48 -12.43 -23.80
N MET A 256 8.03 -11.22 -24.04
CA MET A 256 7.33 -10.39 -23.09
C MET A 256 5.93 -10.10 -23.61
N ASP A 257 4.92 -10.46 -22.84
CA ASP A 257 3.54 -10.03 -23.04
C ASP A 257 3.27 -8.71 -22.32
N ILE A 258 2.35 -7.91 -22.85
CA ILE A 258 1.96 -6.64 -22.21
C ILE A 258 1.50 -6.84 -20.76
N GLN A 259 0.91 -8.00 -20.44
CA GLN A 259 0.48 -8.37 -19.10
C GLN A 259 1.66 -8.59 -18.12
N ASP A 260 2.87 -8.88 -18.63
CA ASP A 260 4.05 -9.05 -17.78
C ASP A 260 4.48 -7.73 -17.11
N LEU A 261 4.06 -6.60 -17.68
CA LEU A 261 4.26 -5.28 -17.07
C LEU A 261 3.49 -5.10 -15.75
N GLU A 262 2.39 -5.84 -15.56
CA GLU A 262 1.52 -5.76 -14.38
C GLU A 262 1.79 -6.85 -13.33
N LYS A 263 2.60 -7.86 -13.67
CA LYS A 263 2.97 -8.92 -12.72
C LYS A 263 3.88 -8.35 -11.63
N ASN A 264 3.52 -8.60 -10.36
CA ASN A 264 4.30 -8.20 -9.18
C ASN A 264 5.55 -9.06 -8.97
#